data_7dd5bd1203f01ed0c454975158d226f0
#
_entry.id   7dd5bd1203f01ed0c454975158d226f0
#
_cell.length_a   1.000
_cell.length_b   1.000
_cell.length_c   1.000
_cell.angle_alpha   90.00
_cell.angle_beta   90.00
_cell.angle_gamma   90.00
#
_symmetry.space_group_name_H-M   'P 1'
#
loop_
_entity.id
_entity.type
_entity.pdbx_description
1 polymer ?
#
loop_
_entity_poly.entity_id
_entity_poly.type
_entity_poly.pdbx_seq_one_letter_code
_entity_poly.pdbx_strand_id
1 'polypeptide(L)'
;MKGIVLAGGSGTRLYPLTQVTSKQLLPIYDKPMIYYPLSILMEAGIKDILIISTPDDTPRFEELLGDGSQFGITLQYKVQPSPDGLAQAFILGEEFIDGEACAMVLGDNIFHGHGLGKRLREAANKFSGATVFGYYVDDPERFGVVEFDENGKAVSLEEKPAAPKSNYAVTGLYFYDRNVVEYAKSIKPSPRGELEITDLNKIYLDNGTLDVTLLGQGFTWLDTGTHESLVDATNFVKTVETHQNRKIACLEEIAYNNGWISKDQLNTAYELYKKNQYGKYLKDVLDGKFIDQ
;
A
#
# COMPACT_ATOMS: atom_id res chain seq x y z
N MET A 1 -11.47 -4.76 -10.35
CA MET A 1 -11.10 -4.19 -9.03
C MET A 1 -10.27 -2.96 -9.24
N LYS A 2 -10.57 -1.88 -8.58
CA LYS A 2 -9.82 -0.63 -8.57
C LYS A 2 -8.82 -0.60 -7.43
N GLY A 3 -7.78 0.22 -7.53
CA GLY A 3 -6.80 0.41 -6.47
C GLY A 3 -6.75 1.86 -6.00
N ILE A 4 -6.51 2.08 -4.70
CA ILE A 4 -6.25 3.40 -4.12
C ILE A 4 -4.91 3.36 -3.39
N VAL A 5 -4.03 4.31 -3.69
CA VAL A 5 -2.90 4.64 -2.82
C VAL A 5 -3.25 5.92 -2.07
N LEU A 6 -3.39 5.83 -0.75
CA LEU A 6 -3.66 7.00 0.08
C LEU A 6 -2.33 7.60 0.56
N ALA A 7 -1.92 8.67 -0.12
CA ALA A 7 -0.66 9.38 0.09
C ALA A 7 -0.89 10.78 0.68
N GLY A 8 -1.86 10.91 1.56
CA GLY A 8 -2.20 12.14 2.27
C GLY A 8 -1.46 12.28 3.61
N GLY A 9 -1.91 13.28 4.38
CA GLY A 9 -1.39 13.57 5.71
C GLY A 9 -0.33 14.67 5.74
N SER A 10 -0.24 15.38 6.86
CA SER A 10 0.65 16.54 7.04
C SER A 10 2.13 16.19 7.22
N GLY A 11 2.45 14.91 7.48
CA GLY A 11 3.84 14.46 7.68
C GLY A 11 4.59 15.11 8.86
N THR A 12 3.90 15.80 9.78
CA THR A 12 4.52 16.63 10.85
C THR A 12 5.45 15.86 11.77
N ARG A 13 5.23 14.56 11.95
CA ARG A 13 6.13 13.69 12.74
C ARG A 13 7.53 13.54 12.15
N LEU A 14 7.70 13.85 10.85
CA LEU A 14 8.97 13.79 10.13
C LEU A 14 9.57 15.18 9.86
N TYR A 15 9.07 16.24 10.48
CA TYR A 15 9.71 17.55 10.38
C TYR A 15 11.16 17.49 10.91
N PRO A 16 12.14 18.19 10.25
CA PRO A 16 11.95 19.12 9.12
C PRO A 16 11.92 18.48 7.71
N LEU A 17 12.06 17.16 7.56
CA LEU A 17 12.16 16.49 6.25
C LEU A 17 10.95 16.76 5.35
N THR A 18 9.77 16.85 5.95
CA THR A 18 8.48 16.95 5.24
C THR A 18 7.90 18.37 5.23
N GLN A 19 8.70 19.40 5.55
CA GLN A 19 8.23 20.79 5.53
C GLN A 19 7.89 21.29 4.12
N VAL A 20 8.55 20.75 3.09
CA VAL A 20 8.43 21.19 1.69
C VAL A 20 8.11 20.04 0.73
N THR A 21 7.85 18.86 1.24
CA THR A 21 7.56 17.68 0.41
C THR A 21 6.72 16.67 1.16
N SER A 22 5.92 15.89 0.43
CA SER A 22 5.22 14.74 0.97
C SER A 22 6.18 13.71 1.55
N LYS A 23 5.77 13.06 2.65
CA LYS A 23 6.49 11.91 3.21
C LYS A 23 6.71 10.81 2.16
N GLN A 24 5.73 10.55 1.35
CA GLN A 24 5.74 9.49 0.35
C GLN A 24 6.67 9.78 -0.85
N LEU A 25 7.21 11.00 -0.95
CA LEU A 25 8.25 11.38 -1.91
C LEU A 25 9.66 11.26 -1.33
N LEU A 26 9.81 11.05 -0.02
CA LEU A 26 11.11 10.80 0.60
C LEU A 26 11.71 9.49 0.06
N PRO A 27 13.04 9.41 -0.07
CA PRO A 27 13.70 8.21 -0.55
C PRO A 27 13.66 7.09 0.50
N ILE A 28 13.36 5.89 0.07
CA ILE A 28 13.64 4.65 0.78
C ILE A 28 14.69 3.90 -0.04
N TYR A 29 15.93 4.00 0.39
CA TYR A 29 17.13 3.51 -0.28
C TYR A 29 17.32 4.11 -1.68
N ASP A 30 16.84 3.48 -2.75
CA ASP A 30 17.13 3.84 -4.13
C ASP A 30 15.93 4.38 -4.93
N LYS A 31 14.77 4.52 -4.31
CA LYS A 31 13.56 5.02 -4.96
C LYS A 31 12.62 5.75 -3.99
N PRO A 32 11.69 6.58 -4.49
CA PRO A 32 10.70 7.25 -3.65
C PRO A 32 9.80 6.24 -2.93
N MET A 33 9.39 6.56 -1.71
CA MET A 33 8.55 5.71 -0.86
C MET A 33 7.27 5.25 -1.57
N ILE A 34 6.62 6.09 -2.38
CA ILE A 34 5.38 5.79 -3.08
C ILE A 34 5.47 4.56 -4.01
N TYR A 35 6.67 4.19 -4.47
CA TYR A 35 6.88 3.01 -5.32
C TYR A 35 6.51 1.71 -4.60
N TYR A 36 6.73 1.64 -3.28
CA TYR A 36 6.45 0.43 -2.50
C TYR A 36 4.95 0.12 -2.41
N PRO A 37 4.08 1.03 -1.93
CA PRO A 37 2.64 0.75 -1.94
C PRO A 37 2.07 0.59 -3.35
N LEU A 38 2.57 1.34 -4.34
CA LEU A 38 2.14 1.18 -5.74
C LEU A 38 2.46 -0.23 -6.25
N SER A 39 3.65 -0.77 -5.94
CA SER A 39 4.04 -2.12 -6.31
C SER A 39 3.11 -3.19 -5.76
N ILE A 40 2.57 -3.00 -4.54
CA ILE A 40 1.64 -3.95 -3.91
C ILE A 40 0.35 -4.08 -4.74
N LEU A 41 -0.21 -2.97 -5.20
CA LEU A 41 -1.39 -3.00 -6.07
C LEU A 41 -1.08 -3.65 -7.42
N MET A 42 0.10 -3.35 -7.99
CA MET A 42 0.54 -3.96 -9.25
C MET A 42 0.78 -5.49 -9.12
N GLU A 43 1.37 -5.94 -8.00
CA GLU A 43 1.54 -7.37 -7.70
C GLU A 43 0.21 -8.09 -7.47
N ALA A 44 -0.80 -7.38 -6.95
CA ALA A 44 -2.17 -7.87 -6.86
C ALA A 44 -2.88 -7.99 -8.21
N GLY A 45 -2.27 -7.48 -9.30
CA GLY A 45 -2.83 -7.50 -10.65
C GLY A 45 -3.75 -6.30 -10.95
N ILE A 46 -3.72 -5.26 -10.13
CA ILE A 46 -4.56 -4.07 -10.25
C ILE A 46 -3.86 -3.04 -11.15
N LYS A 47 -4.56 -2.60 -12.21
CA LYS A 47 -4.04 -1.66 -13.22
C LYS A 47 -4.63 -0.27 -13.13
N ASP A 48 -5.87 -0.13 -12.71
CA ASP A 48 -6.53 1.16 -12.54
C ASP A 48 -6.34 1.62 -11.10
N ILE A 49 -5.54 2.67 -10.90
CA ILE A 49 -5.11 3.10 -9.58
C ILE A 49 -5.34 4.61 -9.42
N LEU A 50 -5.96 4.99 -8.30
CA LEU A 50 -6.16 6.36 -7.87
C LEU A 50 -5.16 6.71 -6.76
N ILE A 51 -4.38 7.76 -6.97
CA ILE A 51 -3.53 8.33 -5.93
C ILE A 51 -4.27 9.51 -5.30
N ILE A 52 -4.52 9.40 -3.99
CA ILE A 52 -5.18 10.45 -3.21
C ILE A 52 -4.12 11.13 -2.35
N SER A 53 -3.95 12.44 -2.51
CA SER A 53 -2.94 13.20 -1.79
C SER A 53 -3.43 14.61 -1.42
N THR A 54 -2.57 15.38 -0.75
CA THR A 54 -2.84 16.78 -0.40
C THR A 54 -2.86 17.68 -1.63
N PRO A 55 -3.47 18.88 -1.54
CA PRO A 55 -3.45 19.84 -2.65
C PRO A 55 -2.02 20.20 -3.11
N ASP A 56 -1.08 20.32 -2.17
CA ASP A 56 0.29 20.76 -2.45
C ASP A 56 1.15 19.64 -3.07
N ASP A 57 0.86 18.39 -2.74
CA ASP A 57 1.68 17.24 -3.15
C ASP A 57 1.13 16.51 -4.38
N THR A 58 -0.15 16.61 -4.67
CA THR A 58 -0.76 15.95 -5.85
C THR A 58 -0.01 16.28 -7.15
N PRO A 59 0.34 17.55 -7.46
CA PRO A 59 1.09 17.86 -8.68
C PRO A 59 2.47 17.20 -8.75
N ARG A 60 3.11 16.97 -7.60
CA ARG A 60 4.43 16.31 -7.54
C ARG A 60 4.33 14.81 -7.83
N PHE A 61 3.24 14.17 -7.39
CA PHE A 61 2.97 12.78 -7.76
C PHE A 61 2.65 12.65 -9.24
N GLU A 62 1.90 13.59 -9.81
CA GLU A 62 1.62 13.65 -11.26
C GLU A 62 2.91 13.84 -12.06
N GLU A 63 3.83 14.71 -11.60
CA GLU A 63 5.14 14.91 -12.26
C GLU A 63 6.01 13.64 -12.17
N LEU A 64 6.03 12.95 -11.02
CA LEU A 64 6.84 11.76 -10.81
C LEU A 64 6.34 10.54 -11.59
N LEU A 65 5.03 10.29 -11.57
CA LEU A 65 4.43 9.02 -11.99
C LEU A 65 3.65 9.12 -13.31
N GLY A 66 3.37 10.34 -13.79
CA GLY A 66 2.60 10.58 -15.01
C GLY A 66 1.23 9.92 -14.99
N ASP A 67 0.79 9.43 -16.13
CA ASP A 67 -0.48 8.70 -16.29
C ASP A 67 -0.35 7.17 -16.04
N GLY A 68 0.84 6.69 -15.70
CA GLY A 68 1.14 5.29 -15.44
C GLY A 68 1.39 4.43 -16.67
N SER A 69 1.28 4.99 -17.88
CA SER A 69 1.43 4.24 -19.15
C SER A 69 2.82 3.59 -19.29
N GLN A 70 3.87 4.20 -18.73
CA GLN A 70 5.23 3.64 -18.68
C GLN A 70 5.31 2.33 -17.89
N PHE A 71 4.37 2.07 -16.99
CA PHE A 71 4.22 0.83 -16.22
C PHE A 71 3.06 -0.05 -16.72
N GLY A 72 2.41 0.32 -17.84
CA GLY A 72 1.26 -0.39 -18.36
C GLY A 72 0.03 -0.40 -17.44
N ILE A 73 -0.09 0.61 -16.59
CA ILE A 73 -1.21 0.88 -15.69
C ILE A 73 -1.85 2.23 -16.02
N THR A 74 -2.99 2.52 -15.41
CA THR A 74 -3.66 3.83 -15.52
C THR A 74 -3.65 4.49 -14.14
N LEU A 75 -3.01 5.65 -14.03
CA LEU A 75 -3.01 6.46 -12.82
C LEU A 75 -3.98 7.63 -12.96
N GLN A 76 -4.78 7.82 -11.93
CA GLN A 76 -5.59 9.02 -11.72
C GLN A 76 -5.21 9.64 -10.38
N TYR A 77 -5.54 10.91 -10.22
CA TYR A 77 -5.16 11.68 -9.04
C TYR A 77 -6.37 12.39 -8.46
N LYS A 78 -6.47 12.43 -7.14
CA LYS A 78 -7.53 13.13 -6.41
C LYS A 78 -6.95 13.86 -5.22
N VAL A 79 -7.43 15.09 -5.03
CA VAL A 79 -7.04 15.89 -3.87
C VAL A 79 -7.89 15.49 -2.67
N GLN A 80 -7.26 15.22 -1.52
CA GLN A 80 -7.87 15.17 -0.21
C GLN A 80 -7.67 16.54 0.46
N PRO A 81 -8.73 17.36 0.59
CA PRO A 81 -8.60 18.73 1.10
C PRO A 81 -8.21 18.80 2.58
N SER A 82 -8.66 17.81 3.36
CA SER A 82 -8.40 17.69 4.80
C SER A 82 -8.24 16.22 5.19
N PRO A 83 -7.40 15.90 6.19
CA PRO A 83 -7.13 14.52 6.61
C PRO A 83 -8.25 14.00 7.55
N ASP A 84 -9.47 13.83 7.02
CA ASP A 84 -10.66 13.47 7.79
C ASP A 84 -10.79 11.94 8.01
N GLY A 85 -9.69 11.22 7.93
CA GLY A 85 -9.60 9.78 8.19
C GLY A 85 -9.38 8.94 6.94
N LEU A 86 -8.96 7.67 7.16
CA LEU A 86 -8.59 6.76 6.06
C LEU A 86 -9.79 6.34 5.22
N ALA A 87 -10.95 6.12 5.85
CA ALA A 87 -12.15 5.70 5.14
C ALA A 87 -12.73 6.78 4.22
N GLN A 88 -12.38 8.06 4.41
CA GLN A 88 -12.73 9.15 3.48
C GLN A 88 -12.24 8.89 2.05
N ALA A 89 -11.14 8.12 1.90
CA ALA A 89 -10.58 7.81 0.58
C ALA A 89 -11.59 7.14 -0.35
N PHE A 90 -12.48 6.28 0.19
CA PHE A 90 -13.51 5.61 -0.61
C PHE A 90 -14.63 6.57 -1.02
N ILE A 91 -14.95 7.56 -0.20
CA ILE A 91 -15.94 8.59 -0.53
C ILE A 91 -15.39 9.53 -1.61
N LEU A 92 -14.13 9.97 -1.46
CA LEU A 92 -13.45 10.79 -2.45
C LEU A 92 -13.26 10.06 -3.79
N GLY A 93 -13.01 8.75 -3.71
CA GLY A 93 -12.79 7.87 -4.85
C GLY A 93 -14.05 7.26 -5.46
N GLU A 94 -15.27 7.63 -5.00
CA GLU A 94 -16.52 6.99 -5.43
C GLU A 94 -16.69 6.94 -6.94
N GLU A 95 -16.47 8.05 -7.62
CA GLU A 95 -16.57 8.14 -9.09
C GLU A 95 -15.55 7.23 -9.79
N PHE A 96 -14.34 7.14 -9.26
CA PHE A 96 -13.29 6.25 -9.78
C PHE A 96 -13.60 4.78 -9.52
N ILE A 97 -14.11 4.45 -8.33
CA ILE A 97 -14.47 3.08 -7.93
C ILE A 97 -15.63 2.56 -8.77
N ASP A 98 -16.60 3.41 -9.08
CA ASP A 98 -17.75 3.15 -9.99
C ASP A 98 -18.45 1.82 -9.65
N GLY A 99 -18.71 1.57 -8.38
CA GLY A 99 -19.39 0.36 -7.90
C GLY A 99 -18.60 -0.95 -8.04
N GLU A 100 -17.30 -0.89 -8.34
CA GLU A 100 -16.42 -2.04 -8.34
C GLU A 100 -15.89 -2.38 -6.94
N ALA A 101 -15.28 -3.54 -6.81
CA ALA A 101 -14.42 -3.87 -5.67
C ALA A 101 -13.18 -2.98 -5.67
N CYS A 102 -12.66 -2.63 -4.49
CA CYS A 102 -11.56 -1.70 -4.33
C CYS A 102 -10.53 -2.18 -3.32
N ALA A 103 -9.25 -2.16 -3.70
CA ALA A 103 -8.14 -2.30 -2.77
C ALA A 103 -7.60 -0.93 -2.39
N MET A 104 -7.17 -0.76 -1.13
CA MET A 104 -6.46 0.44 -0.68
C MET A 104 -5.18 0.05 0.05
N VAL A 105 -4.13 0.81 -0.23
CA VAL A 105 -2.86 0.71 0.50
C VAL A 105 -2.43 2.10 0.97
N LEU A 106 -1.91 2.16 2.19
CA LEU A 106 -1.37 3.40 2.73
C LEU A 106 -0.01 3.70 2.11
N GLY A 107 0.18 4.95 1.70
CA GLY A 107 1.34 5.41 0.91
C GLY A 107 2.68 5.35 1.63
N ASP A 108 2.69 5.06 2.93
CA ASP A 108 3.85 4.94 3.78
C ASP A 108 4.12 3.53 4.30
N ASN A 109 3.40 2.55 3.78
CA ASN A 109 3.55 1.14 4.17
C ASN A 109 4.41 0.38 3.16
N ILE A 110 5.35 -0.39 3.68
CA ILE A 110 6.24 -1.27 2.91
C ILE A 110 5.96 -2.70 3.32
N PHE A 111 5.71 -3.54 2.33
CA PHE A 111 5.51 -4.98 2.52
C PHE A 111 6.56 -5.76 1.73
N HIS A 112 7.12 -6.79 2.34
CA HIS A 112 8.03 -7.71 1.66
C HIS A 112 7.90 -9.10 2.25
N GLY A 113 8.00 -10.12 1.40
CA GLY A 113 8.01 -11.52 1.84
C GLY A 113 7.78 -12.49 0.69
N HIS A 114 8.29 -13.69 0.85
CA HIS A 114 8.13 -14.73 -0.16
C HIS A 114 6.65 -15.11 -0.31
N GLY A 115 6.18 -15.15 -1.57
CA GLY A 115 4.79 -15.50 -1.87
C GLY A 115 3.77 -14.38 -1.58
N LEU A 116 4.21 -13.16 -1.28
CA LEU A 116 3.32 -12.02 -1.05
C LEU A 116 2.38 -11.81 -2.24
N GLY A 117 2.90 -11.72 -3.46
CA GLY A 117 2.11 -11.52 -4.67
C GLY A 117 1.00 -12.57 -4.87
N LYS A 118 1.21 -13.83 -4.46
CA LYS A 118 0.15 -14.85 -4.48
C LYS A 118 -0.99 -14.49 -3.52
N ARG A 119 -0.66 -14.11 -2.26
CA ARG A 119 -1.67 -13.71 -1.26
C ARG A 119 -2.44 -12.47 -1.69
N LEU A 120 -1.76 -11.51 -2.31
CA LEU A 120 -2.39 -10.29 -2.85
C LEU A 120 -3.39 -10.62 -3.96
N ARG A 121 -3.02 -11.49 -4.91
CA ARG A 121 -3.93 -11.95 -5.97
C ARG A 121 -5.09 -12.76 -5.42
N GLU A 122 -4.88 -13.60 -4.42
CA GLU A 122 -5.96 -14.33 -3.73
C GLU A 122 -6.95 -13.36 -3.10
N ALA A 123 -6.48 -12.31 -2.40
CA ALA A 123 -7.34 -11.27 -1.84
C ALA A 123 -8.08 -10.47 -2.92
N ALA A 124 -7.38 -10.09 -4.01
CA ALA A 124 -7.98 -9.34 -5.12
C ALA A 124 -9.05 -10.12 -5.90
N ASN A 125 -9.02 -11.45 -5.85
CA ASN A 125 -9.99 -12.33 -6.51
C ASN A 125 -11.20 -12.69 -5.64
N LYS A 126 -11.29 -12.18 -4.40
CA LYS A 126 -12.50 -12.33 -3.57
C LYS A 126 -13.54 -11.30 -4.00
N PHE A 127 -14.75 -11.76 -4.30
CA PHE A 127 -15.82 -10.91 -4.85
C PHE A 127 -16.80 -10.41 -3.79
N SER A 128 -16.66 -10.83 -2.54
CA SER A 128 -17.56 -10.44 -1.43
C SER A 128 -16.79 -10.31 -0.13
N GLY A 129 -17.22 -9.36 0.70
CA GLY A 129 -16.63 -9.07 1.99
C GLY A 129 -15.36 -8.23 1.91
N ALA A 130 -14.60 -8.26 3.00
CA ALA A 130 -13.33 -7.57 3.11
C ALA A 130 -12.21 -8.54 3.47
N THR A 131 -11.00 -8.26 2.99
CA THR A 131 -9.77 -8.93 3.44
C THR A 131 -8.81 -7.86 3.94
N VAL A 132 -8.35 -8.01 5.17
CA VAL A 132 -7.30 -7.20 5.78
C VAL A 132 -6.12 -8.08 6.17
N PHE A 133 -4.95 -7.48 6.39
CA PHE A 133 -3.74 -8.20 6.74
C PHE A 133 -3.34 -7.88 8.17
N GLY A 134 -3.16 -8.92 8.98
CA GLY A 134 -2.71 -8.83 10.37
C GLY A 134 -1.21 -9.12 10.48
N TYR A 135 -0.50 -8.35 11.30
CA TYR A 135 0.91 -8.50 11.57
C TYR A 135 1.20 -8.40 13.06
N TYR A 136 2.06 -9.29 13.59
CA TYR A 136 2.44 -9.27 15.00
C TYR A 136 3.41 -8.12 15.27
N VAL A 137 3.09 -7.28 16.27
CA VAL A 137 3.89 -6.13 16.70
C VAL A 137 4.06 -6.11 18.23
N ASP A 138 5.11 -5.44 18.71
CA ASP A 138 5.35 -5.29 20.15
C ASP A 138 4.65 -4.06 20.75
N ASP A 139 4.17 -3.13 19.90
CA ASP A 139 3.52 -1.86 20.29
C ASP A 139 2.12 -1.72 19.65
N PRO A 140 1.19 -2.69 19.90
CA PRO A 140 -0.11 -2.76 19.21
C PRO A 140 -1.02 -1.55 19.48
N GLU A 141 -0.85 -0.84 20.57
CA GLU A 141 -1.63 0.37 20.94
C GLU A 141 -1.52 1.51 19.92
N ARG A 142 -0.59 1.43 18.99
CA ARG A 142 -0.42 2.43 17.92
C ARG A 142 -1.35 2.21 16.73
N PHE A 143 -1.95 1.03 16.62
CA PHE A 143 -2.62 0.55 15.42
C PHE A 143 -4.07 0.13 15.69
N GLY A 144 -4.80 -0.19 14.66
CA GLY A 144 -6.00 -1.01 14.78
C GLY A 144 -5.60 -2.43 15.17
N VAL A 145 -6.20 -2.97 16.24
CA VAL A 145 -5.86 -4.29 16.80
C VAL A 145 -6.98 -5.26 16.55
N VAL A 146 -6.64 -6.46 16.06
CA VAL A 146 -7.59 -7.57 15.88
C VAL A 146 -7.42 -8.61 16.97
N GLU A 147 -8.54 -9.04 17.56
CA GLU A 147 -8.62 -10.15 18.50
C GLU A 147 -9.17 -11.39 17.78
N PHE A 148 -8.62 -12.56 18.10
CA PHE A 148 -9.03 -13.85 17.52
C PHE A 148 -9.59 -14.77 18.59
N ASP A 149 -10.56 -15.62 18.20
CA ASP A 149 -11.02 -16.75 19.00
C ASP A 149 -10.04 -17.94 18.94
N GLU A 150 -10.38 -19.01 19.65
CA GLU A 150 -9.59 -20.25 19.71
C GLU A 150 -9.45 -20.94 18.33
N ASN A 151 -10.31 -20.61 17.37
CA ASN A 151 -10.30 -21.16 16.03
C ASN A 151 -9.54 -20.25 15.04
N GLY A 152 -8.98 -19.13 15.51
CA GLY A 152 -8.28 -18.15 14.68
C GLY A 152 -9.21 -17.23 13.88
N LYS A 153 -10.49 -17.15 14.23
CA LYS A 153 -11.45 -16.23 13.63
C LYS A 153 -11.39 -14.88 14.35
N ALA A 154 -11.38 -13.78 13.59
CA ALA A 154 -11.46 -12.44 14.16
C ALA A 154 -12.81 -12.24 14.87
N VAL A 155 -12.76 -11.76 16.11
CA VAL A 155 -13.95 -11.54 16.97
C VAL A 155 -14.11 -10.10 17.40
N SER A 156 -13.04 -9.31 17.41
CA SER A 156 -13.12 -7.87 17.66
C SER A 156 -12.04 -7.09 16.94
N LEU A 157 -12.33 -5.82 16.71
CA LEU A 157 -11.38 -4.82 16.17
C LEU A 157 -11.46 -3.56 17.03
N GLU A 158 -10.31 -2.99 17.39
CA GLU A 158 -10.26 -1.79 18.20
C GLU A 158 -9.19 -0.83 17.69
N GLU A 159 -9.56 0.44 17.45
CA GLU A 159 -8.62 1.46 16.99
C GLU A 159 -7.80 2.01 18.14
N LYS A 160 -6.48 1.85 18.09
CA LYS A 160 -5.51 2.36 19.06
C LYS A 160 -5.95 2.15 20.52
N PRO A 161 -6.20 0.90 20.92
CA PRO A 161 -6.70 0.60 22.25
C PRO A 161 -5.68 0.95 23.33
N ALA A 162 -6.12 1.54 24.43
CA ALA A 162 -5.26 1.80 25.58
C ALA A 162 -4.80 0.50 26.29
N ALA A 163 -5.56 -0.58 26.15
CA ALA A 163 -5.25 -1.92 26.66
C ALA A 163 -5.52 -2.95 25.54
N PRO A 164 -4.55 -3.18 24.65
CA PRO A 164 -4.72 -4.08 23.52
C PRO A 164 -5.04 -5.52 23.95
N LYS A 165 -6.00 -6.15 23.30
CA LYS A 165 -6.38 -7.54 23.58
C LYS A 165 -5.51 -8.57 22.85
N SER A 166 -4.73 -8.13 21.87
CA SER A 166 -3.76 -8.94 21.15
C SER A 166 -2.59 -8.09 20.65
N ASN A 167 -1.56 -8.74 20.12
CA ASN A 167 -0.42 -8.08 19.47
C ASN A 167 -0.56 -8.03 17.94
N TYR A 168 -1.73 -8.39 17.38
CA TYR A 168 -1.92 -8.38 15.95
C TYR A 168 -2.49 -7.04 15.49
N ALA A 169 -1.64 -6.24 14.88
CA ALA A 169 -2.02 -4.99 14.22
C ALA A 169 -2.63 -5.26 12.84
N VAL A 170 -3.67 -4.53 12.47
CA VAL A 170 -4.16 -4.45 11.10
C VAL A 170 -3.23 -3.53 10.32
N THR A 171 -2.61 -4.05 9.27
CA THR A 171 -1.69 -3.29 8.43
C THR A 171 -2.43 -2.29 7.53
N GLY A 172 -1.70 -1.39 6.88
CA GLY A 172 -2.27 -0.42 5.95
C GLY A 172 -2.58 -0.98 4.55
N LEU A 173 -3.12 -2.20 4.46
CA LEU A 173 -3.50 -2.84 3.21
C LEU A 173 -4.86 -3.52 3.34
N TYR A 174 -5.79 -3.13 2.48
CA TYR A 174 -7.20 -3.48 2.57
C TYR A 174 -7.76 -3.86 1.21
N PHE A 175 -8.58 -4.90 1.16
CA PHE A 175 -9.34 -5.30 -0.02
C PHE A 175 -10.82 -5.38 0.36
N TYR A 176 -11.67 -4.69 -0.40
CA TYR A 176 -13.11 -4.58 -0.12
C TYR A 176 -13.92 -4.93 -1.35
N ASP A 177 -15.11 -5.46 -1.13
CA ASP A 177 -16.10 -5.63 -2.16
C ASP A 177 -16.73 -4.29 -2.59
N ARG A 178 -17.69 -4.34 -3.52
CA ARG A 178 -18.36 -3.16 -4.09
C ARG A 178 -19.16 -2.33 -3.07
N ASN A 179 -19.40 -2.83 -1.86
CA ASN A 179 -20.19 -2.12 -0.84
C ASN A 179 -19.35 -1.09 -0.06
N VAL A 180 -18.05 -1.04 -0.28
CA VAL A 180 -17.10 -0.22 0.49
C VAL A 180 -17.48 1.25 0.56
N VAL A 181 -17.95 1.84 -0.56
CA VAL A 181 -18.35 3.26 -0.61
C VAL A 181 -19.55 3.53 0.28
N GLU A 182 -20.59 2.68 0.18
CA GLU A 182 -21.81 2.81 1.00
C GLU A 182 -21.51 2.63 2.49
N TYR A 183 -20.66 1.67 2.83
CA TYR A 183 -20.25 1.47 4.21
C TYR A 183 -19.38 2.65 4.71
N ALA A 184 -18.48 3.17 3.91
CA ALA A 184 -17.68 4.35 4.26
C ALA A 184 -18.54 5.60 4.50
N LYS A 185 -19.63 5.78 3.73
CA LYS A 185 -20.62 6.86 3.95
C LYS A 185 -21.45 6.68 5.21
N SER A 186 -21.61 5.46 5.69
CA SER A 186 -22.46 5.15 6.85
C SER A 186 -21.77 5.35 8.20
N ILE A 187 -20.44 5.32 8.25
CA ILE A 187 -19.69 5.53 9.50
C ILE A 187 -19.70 6.99 9.92
N LYS A 188 -19.52 7.21 11.23
CA LYS A 188 -19.46 8.56 11.81
C LYS A 188 -18.03 8.90 12.21
N PRO A 189 -17.66 10.19 12.17
CA PRO A 189 -16.38 10.61 12.69
C PRO A 189 -16.17 10.17 14.15
N SER A 190 -14.98 9.68 14.44
CA SER A 190 -14.55 9.33 15.80
C SER A 190 -14.42 10.59 16.69
N PRO A 191 -14.14 10.45 17.99
CA PRO A 191 -13.81 11.60 18.86
C PRO A 191 -12.61 12.42 18.37
N ARG A 192 -11.78 11.85 17.45
CA ARG A 192 -10.68 12.56 16.78
C ARG A 192 -11.13 13.37 15.55
N GLY A 193 -12.40 13.26 15.18
CA GLY A 193 -12.96 13.88 13.97
C GLY A 193 -12.66 13.09 12.67
N GLU A 194 -12.15 11.86 12.78
CA GLU A 194 -11.73 11.06 11.64
C GLU A 194 -12.73 9.95 11.31
N LEU A 195 -12.95 9.66 10.02
CA LEU A 195 -13.63 8.48 9.53
C LEU A 195 -12.65 7.30 9.60
N GLU A 196 -12.76 6.53 10.69
CA GLU A 196 -11.79 5.47 10.99
C GLU A 196 -11.97 4.26 10.07
N ILE A 197 -10.85 3.77 9.54
CA ILE A 197 -10.86 2.52 8.75
C ILE A 197 -11.26 1.31 9.62
N THR A 198 -10.95 1.34 10.90
CA THR A 198 -11.34 0.31 11.84
C THR A 198 -12.85 0.22 11.99
N ASP A 199 -13.58 1.34 11.95
CA ASP A 199 -15.05 1.32 12.03
C ASP A 199 -15.65 0.79 10.72
N LEU A 200 -15.05 1.08 9.57
CA LEU A 200 -15.41 0.45 8.30
C LEU A 200 -15.20 -1.08 8.37
N ASN A 201 -14.06 -1.54 8.88
CA ASN A 201 -13.76 -2.96 9.04
C ASN A 201 -14.72 -3.66 10.02
N LYS A 202 -15.19 -2.96 11.07
CA LYS A 202 -16.19 -3.50 12.00
C LYS A 202 -17.50 -3.82 11.32
N ILE A 203 -17.95 -3.04 10.34
CA ILE A 203 -19.17 -3.35 9.58
C ILE A 203 -19.03 -4.71 8.90
N TYR A 204 -17.89 -4.99 8.28
CA TYR A 204 -17.63 -6.30 7.66
C TYR A 204 -17.49 -7.42 8.71
N LEU A 205 -16.90 -7.14 9.87
CA LEU A 205 -16.78 -8.09 10.97
C LEU A 205 -18.16 -8.47 11.51
N ASP A 206 -19.02 -7.48 11.79
CA ASP A 206 -20.37 -7.67 12.32
C ASP A 206 -21.28 -8.42 11.34
N ASN A 207 -21.07 -8.22 10.04
CA ASN A 207 -21.74 -8.95 8.97
C ASN A 207 -21.17 -10.37 8.76
N GLY A 208 -20.09 -10.75 9.47
CA GLY A 208 -19.42 -12.04 9.30
C GLY A 208 -18.68 -12.20 7.97
N THR A 209 -18.33 -11.09 7.31
CA THR A 209 -17.71 -11.06 5.98
C THR A 209 -16.30 -10.44 5.98
N LEU A 210 -15.70 -10.25 7.17
CA LEU A 210 -14.30 -9.84 7.30
C LEU A 210 -13.40 -11.08 7.34
N ASP A 211 -12.41 -11.09 6.49
CA ASP A 211 -11.31 -12.06 6.49
C ASP A 211 -10.01 -11.39 6.93
N VAL A 212 -9.27 -12.00 7.85
CA VAL A 212 -7.98 -11.50 8.32
C VAL A 212 -6.89 -12.49 7.92
N THR A 213 -6.05 -12.08 6.97
CA THR A 213 -4.89 -12.86 6.53
C THR A 213 -3.67 -12.48 7.35
N LEU A 214 -3.16 -13.43 8.16
CA LEU A 214 -1.95 -13.17 8.96
C LEU A 214 -0.69 -13.25 8.09
N LEU A 215 0.12 -12.21 8.18
CA LEU A 215 1.49 -12.17 7.66
C LEU A 215 2.40 -12.72 8.76
N GLY A 216 2.74 -14.00 8.64
CA GLY A 216 3.56 -14.70 9.61
C GLY A 216 5.07 -14.53 9.36
N GLN A 217 5.83 -15.48 9.88
CA GLN A 217 7.29 -15.53 9.70
C GLN A 217 7.66 -15.50 8.21
N GLY A 218 8.68 -14.72 7.86
CA GLY A 218 9.14 -14.54 6.49
C GLY A 218 8.50 -13.36 5.75
N PHE A 219 7.56 -12.66 6.42
CA PHE A 219 7.03 -11.38 5.94
C PHE A 219 7.55 -10.24 6.80
N THR A 220 7.74 -9.09 6.17
CA THR A 220 8.09 -7.83 6.83
C THR A 220 7.07 -6.78 6.42
N TRP A 221 6.50 -6.11 7.42
CA TRP A 221 5.69 -4.93 7.26
C TRP A 221 6.33 -3.78 8.03
N LEU A 222 6.49 -2.64 7.38
CA LEU A 222 7.09 -1.45 7.95
C LEU A 222 6.14 -0.27 7.76
N ASP A 223 5.83 0.42 8.87
CA ASP A 223 5.17 1.73 8.88
C ASP A 223 6.25 2.81 9.05
N THR A 224 6.44 3.64 8.03
CA THR A 224 7.51 4.65 7.98
C THR A 224 7.09 5.98 8.62
N GLY A 225 6.43 5.92 9.78
CA GLY A 225 5.82 7.08 10.45
C GLY A 225 6.75 7.95 11.29
N THR A 226 7.98 7.50 11.59
CA THR A 226 8.98 8.21 12.41
C THR A 226 10.34 8.24 11.70
N HIS A 227 11.27 9.09 12.21
CA HIS A 227 12.62 9.16 11.67
C HIS A 227 13.33 7.80 11.78
N GLU A 228 13.20 7.12 12.92
CA GLU A 228 13.77 5.81 13.17
C GLU A 228 13.21 4.77 12.19
N SER A 229 11.89 4.69 12.06
CA SER A 229 11.27 3.71 11.14
C SER A 229 11.60 3.99 9.66
N LEU A 230 11.85 5.25 9.28
CA LEU A 230 12.30 5.61 7.94
C LEU A 230 13.73 5.09 7.67
N VAL A 231 14.62 5.22 8.65
CA VAL A 231 16.00 4.69 8.57
C VAL A 231 15.97 3.17 8.55
N ASP A 232 15.19 2.54 9.40
CA ASP A 232 15.05 1.08 9.47
C ASP A 232 14.52 0.52 8.15
N ALA A 233 13.52 1.16 7.55
CA ALA A 233 13.00 0.78 6.24
C ALA A 233 14.07 0.88 5.15
N THR A 234 14.83 1.97 5.14
CA THR A 234 15.95 2.17 4.20
C THR A 234 17.02 1.09 4.36
N ASN A 235 17.41 0.78 5.59
CA ASN A 235 18.40 -0.26 5.89
C ASN A 235 17.89 -1.66 5.53
N PHE A 236 16.62 -1.94 5.80
CA PHE A 236 15.99 -3.21 5.43
C PHE A 236 16.01 -3.41 3.91
N VAL A 237 15.50 -2.44 3.15
CA VAL A 237 15.45 -2.53 1.69
C VAL A 237 16.87 -2.69 1.12
N LYS A 238 17.82 -1.86 1.56
CA LYS A 238 19.22 -1.95 1.15
C LYS A 238 19.80 -3.35 1.39
N THR A 239 19.58 -3.90 2.59
CA THR A 239 20.11 -5.20 2.98
C THR A 239 19.53 -6.31 2.10
N VAL A 240 18.21 -6.34 1.95
CA VAL A 240 17.52 -7.35 1.13
C VAL A 240 17.98 -7.26 -0.33
N GLU A 241 17.93 -6.08 -0.94
CA GLU A 241 18.32 -5.89 -2.34
C GLU A 241 19.78 -6.25 -2.60
N THR A 242 20.69 -5.90 -1.65
CA THR A 242 22.11 -6.22 -1.77
C THR A 242 22.39 -7.72 -1.72
N HIS A 243 21.74 -8.43 -0.80
CA HIS A 243 22.02 -9.85 -0.59
C HIS A 243 21.26 -10.77 -1.54
N GLN A 244 20.04 -10.38 -1.94
CA GLN A 244 19.25 -11.17 -2.89
C GLN A 244 19.58 -10.83 -4.34
N ASN A 245 20.27 -9.71 -4.62
CA ASN A 245 20.48 -9.15 -5.96
C ASN A 245 19.17 -8.95 -6.73
N ARG A 246 18.08 -8.66 -6.01
CA ARG A 246 16.74 -8.40 -6.52
C ARG A 246 16.23 -7.11 -5.93
N LYS A 247 15.56 -6.28 -6.73
CA LYS A 247 14.93 -5.06 -6.22
C LYS A 247 13.57 -5.35 -5.61
N ILE A 248 13.27 -4.62 -4.54
CA ILE A 248 11.93 -4.53 -4.00
C ILE A 248 11.22 -3.38 -4.72
N ALA A 249 9.95 -3.58 -5.10
CA ALA A 249 9.13 -2.54 -5.73
C ALA A 249 9.76 -1.94 -7.00
N CYS A 250 10.35 -2.76 -7.86
CA CYS A 250 10.75 -2.35 -9.21
C CYS A 250 9.50 -2.39 -10.10
N LEU A 251 8.86 -1.24 -10.33
CA LEU A 251 7.57 -1.17 -11.03
C LEU A 251 7.68 -1.66 -12.47
N GLU A 252 8.79 -1.37 -13.14
CA GLU A 252 9.06 -1.79 -14.51
C GLU A 252 9.21 -3.31 -14.62
N GLU A 253 9.89 -3.95 -13.65
CA GLU A 253 10.01 -5.41 -13.61
C GLU A 253 8.65 -6.07 -13.37
N ILE A 254 7.88 -5.56 -12.39
CA ILE A 254 6.53 -6.06 -12.10
C ILE A 254 5.63 -5.94 -13.33
N ALA A 255 5.66 -4.80 -14.01
CA ALA A 255 4.90 -4.55 -15.23
C ALA A 255 5.31 -5.51 -16.36
N TYR A 256 6.60 -5.73 -16.54
CA TYR A 256 7.14 -6.63 -17.55
C TYR A 256 6.77 -8.10 -17.28
N ASN A 257 6.93 -8.54 -16.03
CA ASN A 257 6.59 -9.91 -15.62
C ASN A 257 5.08 -10.20 -15.70
N ASN A 258 4.24 -9.16 -15.49
CA ASN A 258 2.80 -9.26 -15.69
C ASN A 258 2.38 -9.17 -17.19
N GLY A 259 3.33 -8.95 -18.11
CA GLY A 259 3.06 -8.79 -19.54
C GLY A 259 2.33 -7.47 -19.87
N TRP A 260 2.41 -6.46 -18.99
CA TRP A 260 1.74 -5.16 -19.19
C TRP A 260 2.57 -4.20 -20.04
N ILE A 261 3.88 -4.35 -20.02
CA ILE A 261 4.79 -3.64 -20.92
C ILE A 261 5.61 -4.62 -21.76
N SER A 262 5.99 -4.17 -22.95
CA SER A 262 6.85 -4.91 -23.87
C SER A 262 8.32 -4.81 -23.47
N LYS A 263 9.15 -5.66 -24.07
CA LYS A 263 10.62 -5.60 -23.94
C LYS A 263 11.17 -4.25 -24.41
N ASP A 264 10.59 -3.64 -25.44
CA ASP A 264 11.04 -2.33 -25.95
C ASP A 264 10.70 -1.22 -24.97
N GLN A 265 9.54 -1.27 -24.30
CA GLN A 265 9.19 -0.32 -23.25
C GLN A 265 10.11 -0.46 -22.03
N LEU A 266 10.43 -1.69 -21.61
CA LEU A 266 11.41 -1.93 -20.55
C LEU A 266 12.81 -1.42 -20.95
N ASN A 267 13.20 -1.58 -22.21
CA ASN A 267 14.45 -1.04 -22.71
C ASN A 267 14.46 0.50 -22.71
N THR A 268 13.33 1.15 -22.97
CA THR A 268 13.19 2.61 -22.85
C THR A 268 13.45 3.06 -21.42
N ALA A 269 12.90 2.38 -20.42
CA ALA A 269 13.16 2.64 -19.01
C ALA A 269 14.65 2.41 -18.66
N TYR A 270 15.26 1.33 -19.16
CA TYR A 270 16.70 1.11 -19.00
C TYR A 270 17.53 2.28 -19.55
N GLU A 271 17.25 2.75 -20.76
CA GLU A 271 17.99 3.86 -21.37
C GLU A 271 17.91 5.14 -20.53
N LEU A 272 16.76 5.40 -19.87
CA LEU A 272 16.58 6.52 -18.96
C LEU A 272 17.48 6.42 -17.72
N TYR A 273 17.62 5.22 -17.15
CA TYR A 273 18.33 4.97 -15.90
C TYR A 273 19.73 4.34 -16.07
N LYS A 274 20.24 4.13 -17.28
CA LYS A 274 21.47 3.36 -17.56
C LYS A 274 22.73 3.83 -16.85
N LYS A 275 22.75 5.07 -16.34
CA LYS A 275 23.92 5.64 -15.64
C LYS A 275 23.96 5.29 -14.14
N ASN A 276 22.97 4.61 -13.61
CA ASN A 276 22.87 4.28 -12.19
C ASN A 276 22.62 2.79 -11.94
N GLN A 277 22.57 2.40 -10.67
CA GLN A 277 22.37 1.01 -10.26
C GLN A 277 20.96 0.47 -10.62
N TYR A 278 19.94 1.34 -10.62
CA TYR A 278 18.59 0.96 -10.99
C TYR A 278 18.51 0.54 -12.47
N GLY A 279 19.11 1.33 -13.36
CA GLY A 279 19.21 0.97 -14.77
C GLY A 279 20.03 -0.29 -15.01
N LYS A 280 21.13 -0.50 -14.29
CA LYS A 280 21.89 -1.75 -14.38
C LYS A 280 21.01 -2.97 -14.06
N TYR A 281 20.18 -2.86 -13.04
CA TYR A 281 19.21 -3.92 -12.69
C TYR A 281 18.21 -4.17 -13.81
N LEU A 282 17.62 -3.09 -14.40
CA LEU A 282 16.70 -3.25 -15.54
C LEU A 282 17.37 -3.95 -16.74
N LYS A 283 18.68 -3.71 -16.94
CA LYS A 283 19.43 -4.45 -17.96
C LYS A 283 19.53 -5.93 -17.63
N ASP A 284 19.74 -6.28 -16.37
CA ASP A 284 19.80 -7.68 -15.94
C ASP A 284 18.45 -8.39 -16.13
N VAL A 285 17.31 -7.68 -15.90
CA VAL A 285 15.96 -8.17 -16.22
C VAL A 285 15.78 -8.38 -17.73
N LEU A 286 16.17 -7.39 -18.57
CA LEU A 286 16.10 -7.47 -20.03
C LEU A 286 16.90 -8.64 -20.60
N ASP A 287 18.04 -8.93 -20.00
CA ASP A 287 18.93 -10.03 -20.41
C ASP A 287 18.46 -11.41 -19.90
N GLY A 288 17.35 -11.45 -19.15
CA GLY A 288 16.79 -12.69 -18.62
C GLY A 288 17.69 -13.38 -17.58
N LYS A 289 18.45 -12.61 -16.79
CA LYS A 289 19.37 -13.18 -15.80
C LYS A 289 18.66 -13.81 -14.62
N PHE A 290 17.40 -13.43 -14.39
CA PHE A 290 16.60 -13.93 -13.29
C PHE A 290 15.63 -14.99 -13.77
N ILE A 291 15.73 -16.19 -13.17
CA ILE A 291 14.79 -17.29 -13.39
C ILE A 291 13.92 -17.36 -12.15
N ASP A 292 12.67 -16.94 -12.27
CA ASP A 292 11.67 -17.12 -11.22
C ASP A 292 11.10 -18.54 -11.33
N GLN A 293 11.18 -19.28 -10.21
CA GLN A 293 10.65 -20.64 -10.09
C GLN A 293 9.19 -20.59 -9.61
#